data_c852c676a7744044f270e79e822ee0e5
#
_entry.id   c852c676a7744044f270e79e822ee0e5
#
_cell.length_a   1.000
_cell.length_b   1.000
_cell.length_c   1.000
_cell.angle_alpha   90.00
_cell.angle_beta   90.00
_cell.angle_gamma   90.00
#
_symmetry.space_group_name_H-M   'P 1'
#
loop_
_entity.id
_entity.type
_entity.pdbx_description
1 polymer ?
#
loop_
_entity_poly.entity_id
_entity_poly.type
_entity_poly.pdbx_seq_one_letter_code
_entity_poly.pdbx_strand_id
1 'polypeptide(L)'
;MKNLFAVLLCSTVIAGTGSTVLAKDLVIGVSWNNFQEERWKTDEAAMKAVIEANGDKYISADAQSSASKQLTDIESLIAQGANAIIVLAQDSEAVAPAVAAAVAEGIPVIGYDRLIENPEAFYLTFDNKEVGRMQARGVFAVQPEGNYVFIKGNSADPNADFLFEGQMEVLKEAVDAGKIKNVGEAYTENWNPEVAQANMEQFLTANNNDVDAVVASNDGTAGGAIAALTAQGLAGSVPVSGQDGDHAALNRIALGTQTVSVWKDARELGKKAAEIAVALAGGTALDAVAGAIKFNGGPKGVEMNAVLLAPVPVTRDNLDVVIDAGWVSKDVVCQGVAPGTVAVCG
;
A
#
# COMPACT_ATOMS: atom_id res chain seq x y z
N MET A 1 73.54 12.43 56.01
CA MET A 1 73.18 13.24 54.88
C MET A 1 72.53 12.31 53.90
N LYS A 2 71.18 12.19 53.88
CA LYS A 2 70.40 11.36 52.96
C LYS A 2 69.31 12.29 52.36
N ASN A 3 69.51 12.61 51.11
CA ASN A 3 68.50 13.39 50.33
C ASN A 3 67.35 12.47 49.90
N LEU A 4 66.10 12.80 50.32
CA LEU A 4 64.92 12.18 49.85
C LEU A 4 64.38 13.05 48.71
N PHE A 5 64.30 12.52 47.49
CA PHE A 5 63.54 13.12 46.37
C PHE A 5 62.15 12.61 46.40
N ALA A 6 61.24 13.53 46.61
CA ALA A 6 59.77 13.25 46.46
C ALA A 6 59.37 13.47 44.98
N VAL A 7 58.96 12.42 44.31
CA VAL A 7 58.36 12.49 42.95
C VAL A 7 56.88 12.73 43.11
N LEU A 8 56.40 13.90 42.63
CA LEU A 8 55.00 14.26 42.58
C LEU A 8 54.41 13.71 41.27
N LEU A 9 53.57 12.64 41.34
CA LEU A 9 52.79 12.17 40.20
C LEU A 9 51.59 13.09 40.04
N CYS A 10 51.60 13.85 38.94
CA CYS A 10 50.44 14.66 38.52
C CYS A 10 49.50 13.77 37.67
N SER A 11 48.39 13.27 38.25
CA SER A 11 47.38 12.51 37.55
C SER A 11 46.45 13.49 36.81
N THR A 12 46.64 13.63 35.50
CA THR A 12 45.72 14.35 34.61
C THR A 12 44.45 13.52 34.42
N VAL A 13 43.37 13.91 35.07
CA VAL A 13 42.01 13.40 34.77
C VAL A 13 41.53 14.06 33.48
N ILE A 14 41.56 13.31 32.38
CA ILE A 14 40.89 13.72 31.14
C ILE A 14 39.38 13.52 31.36
N ALA A 15 38.67 14.58 31.68
CA ALA A 15 37.24 14.63 31.66
C ALA A 15 36.80 14.54 30.18
N GLY A 16 36.41 13.37 29.74
CA GLY A 16 35.75 13.18 28.43
C GLY A 16 34.40 13.91 28.48
N THR A 17 34.32 15.07 27.86
CA THR A 17 33.06 15.71 27.53
C THR A 17 32.39 14.86 26.48
N GLY A 18 31.57 13.91 26.92
CA GLY A 18 30.59 13.27 26.05
C GLY A 18 29.66 14.38 25.52
N SER A 19 29.87 14.78 24.27
CA SER A 19 28.88 15.57 23.57
C SER A 19 27.61 14.73 23.49
N THR A 20 26.60 15.04 24.32
CA THR A 20 25.25 14.61 24.06
C THR A 20 24.88 15.27 22.74
N VAL A 21 24.90 14.49 21.66
CA VAL A 21 24.22 14.88 20.42
C VAL A 21 22.74 15.00 20.85
N LEU A 22 22.28 16.24 21.03
CA LEU A 22 20.85 16.50 21.14
C LEU A 22 20.24 15.93 19.87
N ALA A 23 19.35 14.94 20.03
CA ALA A 23 18.54 14.47 18.93
C ALA A 23 17.88 15.71 18.31
N LYS A 24 18.17 15.96 17.03
CA LYS A 24 17.57 17.07 16.31
C LYS A 24 16.09 16.72 16.18
N ASP A 25 15.18 17.56 16.62
CA ASP A 25 13.75 17.41 16.37
C ASP A 25 13.56 17.39 14.85
N LEU A 26 13.34 16.19 14.28
CA LEU A 26 13.18 16.03 12.84
C LEU A 26 11.78 16.47 12.42
N VAL A 27 11.66 16.99 11.21
CA VAL A 27 10.38 17.28 10.55
C VAL A 27 10.19 16.27 9.43
N ILE A 28 9.19 15.42 9.56
CA ILE A 28 8.84 14.42 8.54
C ILE A 28 7.60 14.90 7.80
N GLY A 29 7.78 15.15 6.49
CA GLY A 29 6.72 15.57 5.59
C GLY A 29 6.04 14.37 4.94
N VAL A 30 4.70 14.42 4.80
CA VAL A 30 3.93 13.39 4.10
C VAL A 30 3.05 14.05 3.05
N SER A 31 3.22 13.66 1.80
CA SER A 31 2.38 14.08 0.67
C SER A 31 1.41 12.95 0.31
N TRP A 32 0.15 13.15 0.66
CA TRP A 32 -0.96 12.24 0.33
C TRP A 32 -1.54 12.56 -1.05
N ASN A 33 -1.96 11.52 -1.79
CA ASN A 33 -2.69 11.70 -3.05
C ASN A 33 -4.15 12.16 -2.80
N ASN A 34 -4.84 11.49 -1.88
CA ASN A 34 -6.19 11.77 -1.37
C ASN A 34 -6.48 10.85 -0.17
N PHE A 35 -7.70 10.91 0.37
CA PHE A 35 -8.18 10.05 1.47
C PHE A 35 -9.46 9.28 1.08
N GLN A 36 -9.60 8.91 -0.19
CA GLN A 36 -10.77 8.17 -0.70
C GLN A 36 -10.77 6.72 -0.19
N GLU A 37 -9.64 6.01 -0.27
CA GLU A 37 -9.51 4.66 0.28
C GLU A 37 -9.44 4.73 1.81
N GLU A 38 -10.19 3.85 2.48
CA GLU A 38 -10.33 3.81 3.94
C GLU A 38 -8.99 3.69 4.65
N ARG A 39 -8.09 2.89 4.08
CA ARG A 39 -6.77 2.61 4.67
C ARG A 39 -5.90 3.85 4.91
N TRP A 40 -5.95 4.87 4.03
CA TRP A 40 -5.03 6.01 4.13
C TRP A 40 -5.09 6.76 5.46
N LYS A 41 -6.25 6.77 6.12
CA LYS A 41 -6.39 7.34 7.48
C LYS A 41 -5.69 6.48 8.53
N THR A 42 -5.71 5.17 8.35
CA THR A 42 -5.03 4.21 9.23
C THR A 42 -3.51 4.30 9.03
N ASP A 43 -3.05 4.38 7.78
CA ASP A 43 -1.64 4.61 7.41
C ASP A 43 -1.13 5.91 8.05
N GLU A 44 -1.86 7.02 7.90
CA GLU A 44 -1.49 8.33 8.48
C GLU A 44 -1.41 8.26 10.01
N ALA A 45 -2.40 7.67 10.66
CA ALA A 45 -2.41 7.54 12.12
C ALA A 45 -1.20 6.74 12.63
N ALA A 46 -0.83 5.65 11.94
CA ALA A 46 0.33 4.83 12.28
C ALA A 46 1.65 5.59 12.08
N MET A 47 1.81 6.32 10.96
CA MET A 47 2.98 7.16 10.72
C MET A 47 3.13 8.23 11.79
N LYS A 48 2.05 8.98 12.05
CA LYS A 48 2.03 10.07 13.01
C LYS A 48 2.37 9.58 14.41
N ALA A 49 1.82 8.45 14.84
CA ALA A 49 2.10 7.89 16.16
C ALA A 49 3.60 7.58 16.35
N VAL A 50 4.30 7.04 15.35
CA VAL A 50 5.74 6.75 15.44
C VAL A 50 6.56 8.03 15.46
N ILE A 51 6.27 8.97 14.56
CA ILE A 51 7.00 10.24 14.44
C ILE A 51 6.90 11.05 15.74
N GLU A 52 5.68 11.21 16.27
CA GLU A 52 5.45 11.98 17.50
C GLU A 52 6.00 11.27 18.75
N ALA A 53 5.98 9.94 18.80
CA ALA A 53 6.59 9.17 19.91
C ALA A 53 8.11 9.34 19.97
N ASN A 54 8.78 9.60 18.85
CA ASN A 54 10.20 9.94 18.81
C ASN A 54 10.51 11.38 19.22
N GLY A 55 9.50 12.23 19.42
CA GLY A 55 9.65 13.67 19.65
C GLY A 55 9.81 14.47 18.37
N ASP A 56 9.63 13.84 17.20
CA ASP A 56 9.74 14.46 15.89
C ASP A 56 8.41 15.11 15.48
N LYS A 57 8.45 16.00 14.48
CA LYS A 57 7.29 16.73 13.99
C LYS A 57 6.73 16.08 12.72
N TYR A 58 5.45 15.74 12.73
CA TYR A 58 4.68 15.35 11.55
C TYR A 58 4.07 16.57 10.87
N ILE A 59 4.26 16.73 9.55
CA ILE A 59 3.55 17.68 8.70
C ILE A 59 3.02 16.94 7.47
N SER A 60 1.86 17.33 6.96
CA SER A 60 1.29 16.67 5.78
C SER A 60 0.55 17.64 4.86
N ALA A 61 0.36 17.19 3.62
CA ALA A 61 -0.45 17.85 2.61
C ALA A 61 -1.26 16.79 1.84
N ASP A 62 -2.48 17.16 1.44
CA ASP A 62 -3.42 16.34 0.68
C ASP A 62 -3.59 16.91 -0.72
N ALA A 63 -3.16 16.17 -1.74
CA ALA A 63 -3.24 16.59 -3.14
C ALA A 63 -4.67 16.57 -3.71
N GLN A 64 -5.62 15.98 -3.00
CA GLN A 64 -7.04 15.92 -3.43
C GLN A 64 -7.21 15.38 -4.85
N SER A 65 -6.48 14.32 -5.18
CA SER A 65 -6.45 13.69 -6.51
C SER A 65 -5.93 14.60 -7.64
N SER A 66 -5.17 15.66 -7.31
CA SER A 66 -4.56 16.56 -8.30
C SER A 66 -3.05 16.39 -8.34
N ALA A 67 -2.52 15.85 -9.43
CA ALA A 67 -1.08 15.70 -9.65
C ALA A 67 -0.35 17.06 -9.62
N SER A 68 -0.92 18.11 -10.20
CA SER A 68 -0.33 19.46 -10.16
C SER A 68 -0.31 20.06 -8.76
N LYS A 69 -1.35 19.82 -7.95
CA LYS A 69 -1.36 20.25 -6.56
C LYS A 69 -0.29 19.50 -5.76
N GLN A 70 -0.10 18.20 -6.02
CA GLN A 70 0.89 17.40 -5.32
C GLN A 70 2.32 17.94 -5.49
N LEU A 71 2.67 18.43 -6.70
CA LEU A 71 3.96 19.11 -6.91
C LEU A 71 4.13 20.29 -5.94
N THR A 72 3.16 21.19 -5.90
CA THR A 72 3.18 22.36 -5.01
C THR A 72 3.18 21.94 -3.52
N ASP A 73 2.46 20.89 -3.18
CA ASP A 73 2.43 20.36 -1.81
C ASP A 73 3.81 19.87 -1.36
N ILE A 74 4.54 19.13 -2.23
CA ILE A 74 5.90 18.65 -1.94
C ILE A 74 6.86 19.84 -1.80
N GLU A 75 6.82 20.83 -2.71
CA GLU A 75 7.60 22.07 -2.61
C GLU A 75 7.32 22.81 -1.28
N SER A 76 6.06 22.83 -0.87
CA SER A 76 5.67 23.44 0.41
C SER A 76 6.22 22.67 1.62
N LEU A 77 6.25 21.34 1.59
CA LEU A 77 6.84 20.51 2.65
C LEU A 77 8.36 20.76 2.75
N ILE A 78 9.05 20.87 1.61
CA ILE A 78 10.48 21.26 1.55
C ILE A 78 10.68 22.61 2.20
N ALA A 79 9.92 23.63 1.80
CA ALA A 79 10.00 24.99 2.34
C ALA A 79 9.70 25.07 3.84
N GLN A 80 8.90 24.15 4.38
CA GLN A 80 8.62 24.02 5.81
C GLN A 80 9.74 23.33 6.59
N GLY A 81 10.83 22.94 5.92
CA GLY A 81 12.01 22.34 6.52
C GLY A 81 11.91 20.84 6.78
N ALA A 82 11.15 20.11 5.96
CA ALA A 82 11.12 18.66 6.03
C ALA A 82 12.53 18.05 5.92
N ASN A 83 12.86 17.14 6.83
CA ASN A 83 14.14 16.41 6.84
C ASN A 83 14.06 15.08 6.08
N ALA A 84 12.86 14.57 5.85
CA ALA A 84 12.53 13.50 4.92
C ALA A 84 11.08 13.68 4.44
N ILE A 85 10.77 13.16 3.25
CA ILE A 85 9.42 13.26 2.68
C ILE A 85 8.94 11.87 2.27
N ILE A 86 7.75 11.49 2.76
CA ILE A 86 7.02 10.30 2.35
C ILE A 86 6.00 10.74 1.30
N VAL A 87 5.97 10.09 0.15
CA VAL A 87 5.11 10.47 -0.98
C VAL A 87 4.24 9.30 -1.42
N LEU A 88 2.93 9.42 -1.24
CA LEU A 88 1.93 8.59 -1.88
C LEU A 88 1.54 9.27 -3.20
N ALA A 89 2.13 8.83 -4.32
CA ALA A 89 1.98 9.51 -5.60
C ALA A 89 0.54 9.44 -6.15
N GLN A 90 -0.01 10.57 -6.59
CA GLN A 90 -1.24 10.63 -7.37
C GLN A 90 -0.99 10.12 -8.79
N ASP A 91 0.14 10.50 -9.35
CA ASP A 91 0.66 10.08 -10.65
C ASP A 91 2.18 9.91 -10.49
N SER A 92 2.66 8.68 -10.71
CA SER A 92 4.06 8.31 -10.46
C SER A 92 5.05 9.02 -11.38
N GLU A 93 4.62 9.42 -12.57
CA GLU A 93 5.44 10.18 -13.51
C GLU A 93 5.40 11.68 -13.24
N ALA A 94 4.20 12.20 -13.00
CA ALA A 94 4.02 13.63 -12.78
C ALA A 94 4.72 14.14 -11.51
N VAL A 95 4.87 13.30 -10.49
CA VAL A 95 5.53 13.66 -9.21
C VAL A 95 7.05 13.71 -9.31
N ALA A 96 7.65 13.10 -10.34
CA ALA A 96 9.11 12.94 -10.49
C ALA A 96 9.92 14.25 -10.37
N PRO A 97 9.51 15.40 -10.95
CA PRO A 97 10.26 16.65 -10.79
C PRO A 97 10.38 17.13 -9.35
N ALA A 98 9.30 17.04 -8.56
CA ALA A 98 9.32 17.44 -7.15
C ALA A 98 10.17 16.48 -6.30
N VAL A 99 10.13 15.18 -6.60
CA VAL A 99 11.01 14.19 -5.95
C VAL A 99 12.48 14.49 -6.27
N ALA A 100 12.81 14.77 -7.54
CA ALA A 100 14.17 15.14 -7.92
C ALA A 100 14.65 16.44 -7.25
N ALA A 101 13.77 17.42 -7.06
CA ALA A 101 14.09 18.65 -6.34
C ALA A 101 14.41 18.37 -4.85
N ALA A 102 13.59 17.58 -4.17
CA ALA A 102 13.85 17.19 -2.78
C ALA A 102 15.19 16.46 -2.62
N VAL A 103 15.48 15.49 -3.51
CA VAL A 103 16.74 14.74 -3.54
C VAL A 103 17.93 15.67 -3.77
N ALA A 104 17.82 16.63 -4.70
CA ALA A 104 18.89 17.60 -4.98
C ALA A 104 19.21 18.52 -3.78
N GLU A 105 18.25 18.73 -2.89
CA GLU A 105 18.44 19.45 -1.62
C GLU A 105 18.96 18.53 -0.49
N GLY A 106 19.21 17.25 -0.78
CA GLY A 106 19.67 16.26 0.19
C GLY A 106 18.58 15.78 1.15
N ILE A 107 17.30 15.96 0.78
CA ILE A 107 16.14 15.49 1.54
C ILE A 107 15.78 14.08 1.06
N PRO A 108 15.89 13.03 1.90
CA PRO A 108 15.48 11.68 1.54
C PRO A 108 14.00 11.61 1.18
N VAL A 109 13.68 10.86 0.11
CA VAL A 109 12.32 10.64 -0.33
C VAL A 109 11.97 9.15 -0.27
N ILE A 110 10.79 8.85 0.27
CA ILE A 110 10.22 7.51 0.31
C ILE A 110 9.00 7.49 -0.62
N GLY A 111 9.08 6.74 -1.73
CA GLY A 111 7.90 6.34 -2.51
C GLY A 111 7.09 5.34 -1.68
N TYR A 112 5.95 5.79 -1.19
CA TYR A 112 5.09 5.07 -0.27
C TYR A 112 3.95 4.39 -1.00
N ASP A 113 3.80 3.09 -0.83
CA ASP A 113 2.81 2.21 -1.49
C ASP A 113 2.95 2.21 -3.03
N ARG A 114 2.98 3.38 -3.68
CA ARG A 114 3.09 3.55 -5.13
C ARG A 114 4.53 3.84 -5.55
N LEU A 115 4.97 3.19 -6.63
CA LEU A 115 6.34 3.30 -7.14
C LEU A 115 6.61 4.70 -7.71
N ILE A 116 7.73 5.29 -7.30
CA ILE A 116 8.32 6.49 -7.90
C ILE A 116 9.73 6.10 -8.32
N GLU A 117 9.98 5.93 -9.63
CA GLU A 117 11.26 5.46 -10.12
C GLU A 117 12.34 6.55 -10.09
N ASN A 118 13.06 6.60 -8.97
CA ASN A 118 14.23 7.45 -8.78
C ASN A 118 15.29 6.65 -7.99
N PRO A 119 16.54 6.50 -8.48
CA PRO A 119 17.57 5.67 -7.83
C PRO A 119 17.99 6.17 -6.45
N GLU A 120 17.71 7.44 -6.13
CA GLU A 120 18.01 8.07 -4.84
C GLU A 120 16.78 8.14 -3.92
N ALA A 121 15.61 7.65 -4.36
CA ALA A 121 14.44 7.46 -3.51
C ALA A 121 14.41 6.03 -2.94
N PHE A 122 13.79 5.88 -1.78
CA PHE A 122 13.52 4.57 -1.18
C PHE A 122 12.09 4.13 -1.54
N TYR A 123 11.88 2.86 -1.88
CA TYR A 123 10.55 2.34 -2.19
C TYR A 123 10.04 1.45 -1.06
N LEU A 124 8.84 1.74 -0.54
CA LEU A 124 8.19 0.95 0.49
C LEU A 124 6.77 0.61 0.07
N THR A 125 6.47 -0.67 -0.04
CA THR A 125 5.15 -1.17 -0.42
C THR A 125 4.94 -2.62 0.05
N PHE A 126 3.85 -3.26 -0.37
CA PHE A 126 3.65 -4.72 -0.34
C PHE A 126 4.13 -5.35 -1.65
N ASP A 127 4.35 -6.68 -1.66
CA ASP A 127 4.62 -7.41 -2.92
C ASP A 127 3.36 -7.42 -3.79
N ASN A 128 3.21 -6.40 -4.64
CA ASN A 128 2.02 -6.22 -5.46
C ASN A 128 1.82 -7.32 -6.51
N LYS A 129 2.90 -7.96 -7.01
CA LYS A 129 2.73 -9.12 -7.89
C LYS A 129 2.18 -10.33 -7.12
N GLU A 130 2.65 -10.55 -5.87
CA GLU A 130 2.06 -11.59 -5.03
C GLU A 130 0.61 -11.28 -4.65
N VAL A 131 0.27 -10.01 -4.39
CA VAL A 131 -1.14 -9.61 -4.23
C VAL A 131 -1.97 -10.05 -5.44
N GLY A 132 -1.53 -9.73 -6.65
CA GLY A 132 -2.20 -10.14 -7.89
C GLY A 132 -2.34 -11.65 -8.02
N ARG A 133 -1.26 -12.40 -7.70
CA ARG A 133 -1.31 -13.88 -7.68
C ARG A 133 -2.34 -14.42 -6.68
N MET A 134 -2.42 -13.83 -5.48
CA MET A 134 -3.39 -14.23 -4.45
C MET A 134 -4.82 -13.93 -4.88
N GLN A 135 -5.08 -12.77 -5.48
CA GLN A 135 -6.38 -12.42 -6.06
C GLN A 135 -6.85 -13.44 -7.09
N ALA A 136 -5.99 -13.73 -8.06
CA ALA A 136 -6.29 -14.68 -9.12
C ALA A 136 -6.50 -16.10 -8.58
N ARG A 137 -5.64 -16.57 -7.66
CA ARG A 137 -5.80 -17.89 -7.02
C ARG A 137 -7.14 -18.00 -6.29
N GLY A 138 -7.55 -16.97 -5.56
CA GLY A 138 -8.82 -16.97 -4.83
C GLY A 138 -10.04 -17.10 -5.76
N VAL A 139 -10.06 -16.38 -6.88
CA VAL A 139 -11.12 -16.47 -7.88
C VAL A 139 -11.05 -17.78 -8.67
N PHE A 140 -9.86 -18.16 -9.15
CA PHE A 140 -9.64 -19.36 -9.96
C PHE A 140 -9.97 -20.65 -9.20
N ALA A 141 -9.77 -20.69 -7.89
CA ALA A 141 -10.10 -21.85 -7.07
C ALA A 141 -11.60 -22.20 -7.07
N VAL A 142 -12.46 -21.20 -7.25
CA VAL A 142 -13.93 -21.39 -7.25
C VAL A 142 -14.53 -21.34 -8.66
N GLN A 143 -13.85 -20.68 -9.60
CA GLN A 143 -14.29 -20.56 -11.00
C GLN A 143 -13.10 -20.79 -11.94
N PRO A 144 -12.73 -22.06 -12.27
CA PRO A 144 -11.51 -22.34 -13.04
C PRO A 144 -11.64 -22.15 -14.56
N GLU A 145 -12.82 -21.81 -15.06
CA GLU A 145 -13.10 -21.58 -16.47
C GLU A 145 -14.27 -20.61 -16.65
N GLY A 146 -14.40 -20.02 -17.83
CA GLY A 146 -15.51 -19.12 -18.18
C GLY A 146 -15.05 -17.73 -18.62
N ASN A 147 -16.01 -16.81 -18.60
CA ASN A 147 -15.86 -15.42 -19.04
C ASN A 147 -15.42 -14.53 -17.88
N TYR A 148 -14.18 -14.04 -17.93
CA TYR A 148 -13.58 -13.23 -16.89
C TYR A 148 -13.57 -11.75 -17.27
N VAL A 149 -13.81 -10.90 -16.28
CA VAL A 149 -13.65 -9.44 -16.35
C VAL A 149 -12.53 -9.01 -15.43
N PHE A 150 -11.68 -8.10 -15.89
CA PHE A 150 -10.57 -7.51 -15.14
C PHE A 150 -10.82 -6.03 -14.89
N ILE A 151 -11.08 -5.66 -13.62
CA ILE A 151 -11.23 -4.28 -13.20
C ILE A 151 -9.89 -3.83 -12.59
N LYS A 152 -9.06 -3.21 -13.41
CA LYS A 152 -7.71 -2.74 -13.02
C LYS A 152 -7.79 -1.45 -12.20
N GLY A 153 -6.68 -1.11 -11.54
CA GLY A 153 -6.54 0.16 -10.82
C GLY A 153 -6.34 1.36 -11.73
N ASN A 154 -5.80 2.44 -11.17
CA ASN A 154 -5.47 3.65 -11.94
C ASN A 154 -4.23 3.44 -12.83
N SER A 155 -4.31 3.80 -14.10
CA SER A 155 -3.21 3.67 -15.05
C SER A 155 -1.99 4.57 -14.76
N ALA A 156 -2.15 5.61 -13.96
CA ALA A 156 -1.06 6.47 -13.49
C ALA A 156 -0.32 5.89 -12.25
N ASP A 157 -0.73 4.72 -11.77
CA ASP A 157 -0.16 3.99 -10.66
C ASP A 157 0.36 2.63 -11.15
N PRO A 158 1.69 2.39 -11.14
CA PRO A 158 2.27 1.10 -11.57
C PRO A 158 1.73 -0.12 -10.83
N ASN A 159 1.16 0.05 -9.63
CA ASN A 159 0.55 -1.06 -8.90
C ASN A 159 -0.58 -1.73 -9.70
N ALA A 160 -1.35 -0.94 -10.49
CA ALA A 160 -2.42 -1.50 -11.32
C ALA A 160 -1.89 -2.57 -12.30
N ASP A 161 -0.71 -2.34 -12.87
CA ASP A 161 -0.07 -3.28 -13.79
C ASP A 161 0.65 -4.41 -13.06
N PHE A 162 1.33 -4.15 -11.93
CA PHE A 162 1.93 -5.22 -11.11
C PHE A 162 0.89 -6.24 -10.61
N LEU A 163 -0.27 -5.77 -10.18
CA LEU A 163 -1.38 -6.63 -9.80
C LEU A 163 -1.85 -7.48 -10.99
N PHE A 164 -2.07 -6.84 -12.14
CA PHE A 164 -2.52 -7.53 -13.35
C PHE A 164 -1.48 -8.54 -13.86
N GLU A 165 -0.19 -8.20 -13.85
CA GLU A 165 0.89 -9.14 -14.16
C GLU A 165 0.84 -10.35 -13.23
N GLY A 166 0.73 -10.16 -11.91
CA GLY A 166 0.58 -11.24 -10.94
C GLY A 166 -0.68 -12.08 -11.17
N GLN A 167 -1.80 -11.46 -11.53
CA GLN A 167 -3.04 -12.15 -11.88
C GLN A 167 -2.82 -13.05 -13.12
N MET A 168 -2.18 -12.52 -14.15
CA MET A 168 -1.92 -13.25 -15.39
C MET A 168 -0.87 -14.35 -15.22
N GLU A 169 0.09 -14.23 -14.30
CA GLU A 169 1.00 -15.34 -13.97
C GLU A 169 0.24 -16.60 -13.51
N VAL A 170 -0.90 -16.42 -12.84
CA VAL A 170 -1.74 -17.53 -12.37
C VAL A 170 -2.71 -18.02 -13.45
N LEU A 171 -3.31 -17.09 -14.21
CA LEU A 171 -4.42 -17.39 -15.11
C LEU A 171 -3.96 -17.73 -16.54
N LYS A 172 -2.72 -17.39 -16.91
CA LYS A 172 -2.23 -17.48 -18.29
C LYS A 172 -2.41 -18.86 -18.94
N GLU A 173 -2.13 -19.92 -18.23
CA GLU A 173 -2.29 -21.27 -18.76
C GLU A 173 -3.75 -21.58 -19.14
N ALA A 174 -4.70 -21.19 -18.30
CA ALA A 174 -6.12 -21.37 -18.56
C ALA A 174 -6.65 -20.46 -19.68
N VAL A 175 -6.10 -19.25 -19.78
CA VAL A 175 -6.39 -18.30 -20.89
C VAL A 175 -5.83 -18.84 -22.20
N ASP A 176 -4.58 -19.28 -22.23
CA ASP A 176 -3.94 -19.83 -23.43
C ASP A 176 -4.64 -21.13 -23.91
N ALA A 177 -5.17 -21.93 -22.96
CA ALA A 177 -5.95 -23.12 -23.26
C ALA A 177 -7.41 -22.82 -23.69
N GLY A 178 -7.84 -21.56 -23.70
CA GLY A 178 -9.20 -21.13 -24.02
C GLY A 178 -10.26 -21.50 -22.98
N LYS A 179 -9.83 -21.92 -21.76
CA LYS A 179 -10.73 -22.20 -20.64
C LYS A 179 -11.25 -20.90 -20.03
N ILE A 180 -10.41 -19.89 -19.94
CA ILE A 180 -10.78 -18.54 -19.51
C ILE A 180 -10.76 -17.62 -20.73
N LYS A 181 -11.82 -16.83 -20.87
CA LYS A 181 -11.91 -15.77 -21.86
C LYS A 181 -11.94 -14.43 -21.16
N ASN A 182 -11.03 -13.53 -21.51
CA ASN A 182 -11.12 -12.13 -21.10
C ASN A 182 -12.22 -11.44 -21.94
N VAL A 183 -13.37 -11.16 -21.31
CA VAL A 183 -14.53 -10.54 -21.95
C VAL A 183 -14.70 -9.06 -21.57
N GLY A 184 -13.80 -8.54 -20.73
CA GLY A 184 -13.76 -7.13 -20.36
C GLY A 184 -12.54 -6.79 -19.52
N GLU A 185 -11.85 -5.71 -19.88
CA GLU A 185 -10.69 -5.20 -19.16
C GLU A 185 -10.70 -3.69 -19.22
N ALA A 186 -10.59 -3.03 -18.05
CA ALA A 186 -10.50 -1.57 -17.99
C ALA A 186 -9.69 -1.10 -16.79
N TYR A 187 -8.97 0.00 -16.96
CA TYR A 187 -8.45 0.78 -15.86
C TYR A 187 -9.57 1.56 -15.18
N THR A 188 -9.39 1.82 -13.90
CA THR A 188 -10.31 2.59 -13.07
C THR A 188 -9.62 3.87 -12.65
N GLU A 189 -9.99 4.97 -13.26
CA GLU A 189 -9.40 6.28 -12.96
C GLU A 189 -9.51 6.59 -11.46
N ASN A 190 -8.41 7.03 -10.89
CA ASN A 190 -8.28 7.35 -9.45
C ASN A 190 -8.73 6.22 -8.50
N TRP A 191 -8.73 4.96 -8.95
CA TRP A 191 -9.26 3.84 -8.17
C TRP A 191 -10.72 4.02 -7.72
N ASN A 192 -11.48 4.88 -8.41
CA ASN A 192 -12.81 5.31 -7.99
C ASN A 192 -13.86 4.18 -8.15
N PRO A 193 -14.53 3.76 -7.05
CA PRO A 193 -15.56 2.71 -7.10
C PRO A 193 -16.70 2.98 -8.08
N GLU A 194 -17.09 4.24 -8.27
CA GLU A 194 -18.17 4.61 -9.21
C GLU A 194 -17.74 4.39 -10.67
N VAL A 195 -16.45 4.64 -10.98
CA VAL A 195 -15.88 4.34 -12.30
C VAL A 195 -15.82 2.82 -12.50
N ALA A 196 -15.42 2.06 -11.48
CA ALA A 196 -15.42 0.61 -11.52
C ALA A 196 -16.83 0.04 -11.75
N GLN A 197 -17.85 0.60 -11.09
CA GLN A 197 -19.26 0.22 -11.31
C GLN A 197 -19.67 0.47 -12.76
N ALA A 198 -19.40 1.66 -13.29
CA ALA A 198 -19.74 2.02 -14.67
C ALA A 198 -19.03 1.10 -15.69
N ASN A 199 -17.76 0.77 -15.47
CA ASN A 199 -17.03 -0.19 -16.30
C ASN A 199 -17.69 -1.58 -16.26
N MET A 200 -18.05 -2.06 -15.08
CA MET A 200 -18.69 -3.37 -14.93
C MET A 200 -20.09 -3.41 -15.58
N GLU A 201 -20.90 -2.35 -15.44
CA GLU A 201 -22.21 -2.23 -16.11
C GLU A 201 -22.07 -2.31 -17.64
N GLN A 202 -21.02 -1.70 -18.21
CA GLN A 202 -20.72 -1.79 -19.65
C GLN A 202 -20.34 -3.23 -20.05
N PHE A 203 -19.53 -3.91 -19.26
CA PHE A 203 -19.14 -5.30 -19.56
C PHE A 203 -20.31 -6.26 -19.43
N LEU A 204 -21.18 -6.11 -18.42
CA LEU A 204 -22.40 -6.90 -18.28
C LEU A 204 -23.32 -6.70 -19.49
N THR A 205 -23.51 -5.46 -19.93
CA THR A 205 -24.32 -5.15 -21.10
C THR A 205 -23.73 -5.75 -22.39
N ALA A 206 -22.42 -5.58 -22.60
CA ALA A 206 -21.74 -6.06 -23.81
C ALA A 206 -21.75 -7.59 -23.93
N ASN A 207 -21.79 -8.29 -22.80
CA ASN A 207 -21.75 -9.75 -22.74
C ASN A 207 -23.11 -10.37 -22.40
N ASN A 208 -24.21 -9.61 -22.43
CA ASN A 208 -25.56 -10.11 -22.06
C ASN A 208 -25.61 -10.76 -20.67
N ASN A 209 -24.88 -10.21 -19.70
CA ASN A 209 -24.70 -10.72 -18.35
C ASN A 209 -23.97 -12.08 -18.26
N ASP A 210 -23.35 -12.56 -19.35
CA ASP A 210 -22.59 -13.81 -19.39
C ASP A 210 -21.13 -13.53 -18.90
N VAL A 211 -21.01 -13.33 -17.59
CA VAL A 211 -19.75 -13.09 -16.85
C VAL A 211 -19.68 -14.08 -15.69
N ASP A 212 -18.62 -14.89 -15.66
CA ASP A 212 -18.43 -15.95 -14.70
C ASP A 212 -17.53 -15.56 -13.52
N ALA A 213 -16.63 -14.57 -13.70
CA ALA A 213 -15.72 -14.12 -12.66
C ALA A 213 -15.27 -12.67 -12.87
N VAL A 214 -14.96 -11.97 -11.78
CA VAL A 214 -14.38 -10.62 -11.79
C VAL A 214 -13.09 -10.61 -10.98
N VAL A 215 -11.98 -10.24 -11.62
CA VAL A 215 -10.71 -10.00 -10.95
C VAL A 215 -10.56 -8.49 -10.78
N ALA A 216 -11.00 -7.97 -9.63
CA ALA A 216 -10.89 -6.56 -9.29
C ALA A 216 -9.63 -6.32 -8.47
N SER A 217 -8.97 -5.19 -8.75
CA SER A 217 -7.64 -4.90 -8.22
C SER A 217 -7.62 -4.44 -6.76
N ASN A 218 -8.71 -3.82 -6.25
CA ASN A 218 -8.83 -3.51 -4.83
C ASN A 218 -10.28 -3.60 -4.33
N ASP A 219 -10.50 -3.43 -3.04
CA ASP A 219 -11.81 -3.60 -2.39
C ASP A 219 -12.79 -2.48 -2.75
N GLY A 220 -12.30 -1.27 -3.02
CA GLY A 220 -13.12 -0.18 -3.54
C GLY A 220 -13.67 -0.50 -4.93
N THR A 221 -12.79 -0.89 -5.87
CA THR A 221 -13.20 -1.28 -7.24
C THR A 221 -14.05 -2.55 -7.25
N ALA A 222 -13.74 -3.52 -6.35
CA ALA A 222 -14.58 -4.71 -6.14
C ALA A 222 -15.98 -4.31 -5.67
N GLY A 223 -16.12 -3.33 -4.76
CA GLY A 223 -17.39 -2.81 -4.29
C GLY A 223 -18.23 -2.23 -5.44
N GLY A 224 -17.61 -1.45 -6.33
CA GLY A 224 -18.25 -0.93 -7.53
C GLY A 224 -18.73 -2.04 -8.47
N ALA A 225 -17.85 -3.02 -8.76
CA ALA A 225 -18.23 -4.17 -9.59
C ALA A 225 -19.38 -4.98 -8.98
N ILE A 226 -19.34 -5.23 -7.65
CA ILE A 226 -20.40 -5.95 -6.93
C ILE A 226 -21.72 -5.17 -6.96
N ALA A 227 -21.71 -3.84 -6.92
CA ALA A 227 -22.93 -3.03 -7.05
C ALA A 227 -23.59 -3.25 -8.43
N ALA A 228 -22.79 -3.27 -9.51
CA ALA A 228 -23.28 -3.58 -10.86
C ALA A 228 -23.83 -5.02 -10.95
N LEU A 229 -23.12 -6.01 -10.39
CA LEU A 229 -23.58 -7.40 -10.32
C LEU A 229 -24.89 -7.53 -9.52
N THR A 230 -25.02 -6.79 -8.42
CA THR A 230 -26.24 -6.79 -7.59
C THR A 230 -27.45 -6.31 -8.37
N ALA A 231 -27.30 -5.26 -9.18
CA ALA A 231 -28.37 -4.74 -10.03
C ALA A 231 -28.89 -5.76 -11.06
N GLN A 232 -28.06 -6.75 -11.40
CA GLN A 232 -28.42 -7.85 -12.32
C GLN A 232 -28.78 -9.17 -11.60
N GLY A 233 -28.78 -9.19 -10.25
CA GLY A 233 -29.02 -10.41 -9.48
C GLY A 233 -27.88 -11.43 -9.51
N LEU A 234 -26.67 -11.02 -9.86
CA LEU A 234 -25.47 -11.88 -10.03
C LEU A 234 -24.52 -11.84 -8.82
N ALA A 235 -24.71 -10.91 -7.88
CA ALA A 235 -23.87 -10.84 -6.70
C ALA A 235 -23.95 -12.12 -5.86
N GLY A 236 -22.79 -12.67 -5.48
CA GLY A 236 -22.68 -13.93 -4.75
C GLY A 236 -22.63 -15.20 -5.63
N SER A 237 -23.07 -15.12 -6.90
CA SER A 237 -22.85 -16.20 -7.88
C SER A 237 -21.60 -15.97 -8.73
N VAL A 238 -21.21 -14.73 -8.96
CA VAL A 238 -19.98 -14.37 -9.65
C VAL A 238 -18.90 -14.07 -8.61
N PRO A 239 -17.78 -14.84 -8.54
CA PRO A 239 -16.70 -14.56 -7.61
C PRO A 239 -15.98 -13.26 -7.97
N VAL A 240 -15.61 -12.49 -6.94
CA VAL A 240 -14.94 -11.20 -7.07
C VAL A 240 -13.74 -11.14 -6.12
N SER A 241 -12.58 -10.74 -6.63
CA SER A 241 -11.40 -10.45 -5.81
C SER A 241 -11.35 -8.99 -5.36
N GLY A 242 -10.45 -8.72 -4.41
CA GLY A 242 -10.09 -7.38 -3.97
C GLY A 242 -8.75 -7.38 -3.24
N GLN A 243 -8.35 -6.25 -2.71
CA GLN A 243 -7.20 -6.07 -1.80
C GLN A 243 -7.47 -4.91 -0.85
N ASP A 244 -6.64 -4.80 0.17
CA ASP A 244 -6.51 -3.83 1.24
C ASP A 244 -7.17 -4.29 2.56
N GLY A 245 -8.18 -5.16 2.53
CA GLY A 245 -8.91 -5.61 3.72
C GLY A 245 -9.83 -4.53 4.27
N ASP A 246 -10.49 -3.76 3.40
CA ASP A 246 -11.48 -2.76 3.79
C ASP A 246 -12.58 -3.41 4.63
N HIS A 247 -13.03 -2.73 5.67
CA HIS A 247 -14.04 -3.27 6.58
C HIS A 247 -15.33 -3.70 5.83
N ALA A 248 -15.76 -2.91 4.85
CA ALA A 248 -16.91 -3.26 4.00
C ALA A 248 -16.63 -4.52 3.14
N ALA A 249 -15.40 -4.73 2.67
CA ALA A 249 -15.02 -5.90 1.90
C ALA A 249 -15.02 -7.17 2.76
N LEU A 250 -14.50 -7.08 3.98
CA LEU A 250 -14.50 -8.19 4.93
C LEU A 250 -15.94 -8.63 5.28
N ASN A 251 -16.86 -7.68 5.40
CA ASN A 251 -18.29 -7.99 5.53
C ASN A 251 -18.87 -8.63 4.25
N ARG A 252 -18.52 -8.12 3.06
CA ARG A 252 -18.94 -8.73 1.78
C ARG A 252 -18.42 -10.17 1.63
N ILE A 253 -17.19 -10.46 2.12
CA ILE A 253 -16.65 -11.83 2.19
C ILE A 253 -17.50 -12.70 3.12
N ALA A 254 -17.83 -12.22 4.30
CA ALA A 254 -18.69 -12.94 5.25
C ALA A 254 -20.10 -13.19 4.68
N LEU A 255 -20.66 -12.22 3.97
CA LEU A 255 -21.95 -12.34 3.26
C LEU A 255 -21.88 -13.23 2.00
N GLY A 256 -20.68 -13.51 1.46
CA GLY A 256 -20.46 -14.33 0.27
C GLY A 256 -20.60 -13.58 -1.05
N THR A 257 -20.60 -12.25 -1.05
CA THR A 257 -20.67 -11.42 -2.28
C THR A 257 -19.29 -10.99 -2.79
N GLN A 258 -18.24 -11.19 -2.00
CA GLN A 258 -16.83 -11.07 -2.39
C GLN A 258 -16.10 -12.36 -1.99
N THR A 259 -15.16 -12.84 -2.82
CA THR A 259 -14.51 -14.13 -2.64
C THR A 259 -13.22 -14.01 -1.81
N VAL A 260 -12.44 -13.00 -2.08
CA VAL A 260 -11.15 -12.75 -1.43
C VAL A 260 -10.86 -11.26 -1.35
N SER A 261 -10.28 -10.82 -0.25
CA SER A 261 -9.54 -9.56 -0.14
C SER A 261 -8.12 -9.87 0.29
N VAL A 262 -7.15 -9.40 -0.45
CA VAL A 262 -5.74 -9.55 -0.06
C VAL A 262 -5.40 -8.40 0.90
N TRP A 263 -5.41 -8.73 2.19
CA TRP A 263 -5.18 -7.76 3.25
C TRP A 263 -3.75 -7.23 3.25
N LYS A 264 -3.63 -5.92 3.27
CA LYS A 264 -2.42 -5.13 3.41
C LYS A 264 -2.54 -4.37 4.72
N ASP A 265 -1.84 -4.81 5.78
CA ASP A 265 -1.94 -4.12 7.09
C ASP A 265 -1.33 -2.72 7.00
N ALA A 266 -2.19 -1.72 6.82
CA ALA A 266 -1.83 -0.31 6.71
C ALA A 266 -1.08 0.21 7.95
N ARG A 267 -1.32 -0.37 9.12
CA ARG A 267 -0.63 0.00 10.37
C ARG A 267 0.86 -0.35 10.28
N GLU A 268 1.17 -1.55 9.76
CA GLU A 268 2.55 -2.01 9.59
C GLU A 268 3.28 -1.20 8.51
N LEU A 269 2.60 -0.90 7.39
CA LEU A 269 3.19 -0.11 6.32
C LEU A 269 3.47 1.33 6.78
N GLY A 270 2.49 1.98 7.43
CA GLY A 270 2.63 3.34 7.95
C GLY A 270 3.73 3.45 9.02
N LYS A 271 3.76 2.51 9.98
CA LYS A 271 4.82 2.42 10.96
C LYS A 271 6.20 2.28 10.31
N LYS A 272 6.33 1.35 9.35
CA LYS A 272 7.59 1.12 8.64
C LYS A 272 8.04 2.35 7.85
N ALA A 273 7.11 3.09 7.23
CA ALA A 273 7.41 4.33 6.53
C ALA A 273 8.00 5.40 7.45
N ALA A 274 7.39 5.59 8.63
CA ALA A 274 7.88 6.53 9.63
C ALA A 274 9.27 6.14 10.15
N GLU A 275 9.49 4.86 10.49
CA GLU A 275 10.79 4.32 10.92
C GLU A 275 11.88 4.56 9.87
N ILE A 276 11.57 4.29 8.58
CA ILE A 276 12.50 4.52 7.48
C ILE A 276 12.78 6.02 7.30
N ALA A 277 11.75 6.86 7.31
CA ALA A 277 11.91 8.30 7.15
C ALA A 277 12.80 8.91 8.24
N VAL A 278 12.59 8.55 9.50
CA VAL A 278 13.42 8.98 10.63
C VAL A 278 14.86 8.48 10.48
N ALA A 279 15.05 7.21 10.10
CA ALA A 279 16.40 6.65 9.90
C ALA A 279 17.16 7.37 8.77
N LEU A 280 16.51 7.60 7.62
CA LEU A 280 17.12 8.28 6.48
C LEU A 280 17.41 9.76 6.80
N ALA A 281 16.49 10.47 7.47
CA ALA A 281 16.71 11.83 7.95
C ALA A 281 17.86 11.92 8.96
N GLY A 282 18.08 10.85 9.73
CA GLY A 282 19.20 10.68 10.66
C GLY A 282 20.53 10.31 9.98
N GLY A 283 20.58 10.16 8.65
CA GLY A 283 21.78 9.88 7.86
C GLY A 283 22.05 8.39 7.60
N THR A 284 21.08 7.50 7.85
CA THR A 284 21.19 6.10 7.43
C THR A 284 21.22 6.02 5.91
N ALA A 285 22.12 5.26 5.32
CA ALA A 285 22.17 5.06 3.87
C ALA A 285 20.98 4.19 3.40
N LEU A 286 20.53 4.39 2.15
CA LEU A 286 19.37 3.68 1.60
C LEU A 286 19.52 2.15 1.66
N ASP A 287 20.71 1.64 1.39
CA ASP A 287 21.02 0.20 1.42
C ASP A 287 21.25 -0.36 2.84
N ALA A 288 21.41 0.52 3.82
CA ALA A 288 21.55 0.15 5.23
C ALA A 288 20.20 0.13 6.00
N VAL A 289 19.11 0.49 5.36
CA VAL A 289 17.76 0.36 5.93
C VAL A 289 17.44 -1.11 6.20
N ALA A 290 16.94 -1.41 7.39
CA ALA A 290 16.66 -2.80 7.80
C ALA A 290 15.62 -3.47 6.88
N GLY A 291 16.01 -4.58 6.25
CA GLY A 291 15.18 -5.31 5.30
C GLY A 291 15.23 -4.77 3.87
N ALA A 292 16.10 -3.80 3.57
CA ALA A 292 16.26 -3.27 2.22
C ALA A 292 16.74 -4.35 1.25
N ILE A 293 16.11 -4.39 0.10
CA ILE A 293 16.47 -5.21 -1.06
C ILE A 293 16.70 -4.31 -2.27
N LYS A 294 17.36 -4.84 -3.32
CA LYS A 294 17.37 -4.17 -4.63
C LYS A 294 16.10 -4.51 -5.39
N PHE A 295 15.45 -3.48 -5.93
CA PHE A 295 14.24 -3.57 -6.73
C PHE A 295 14.45 -2.82 -8.06
N ASN A 296 14.15 -3.48 -9.16
CA ASN A 296 14.21 -2.92 -10.53
C ASN A 296 13.00 -3.36 -11.38
N GLY A 297 11.94 -3.79 -10.71
CA GLY A 297 10.73 -4.33 -11.36
C GLY A 297 9.79 -3.26 -11.95
N GLY A 298 10.15 -1.97 -11.87
CA GLY A 298 9.34 -0.89 -12.41
C GLY A 298 9.39 -0.79 -13.94
N PRO A 299 8.46 -0.03 -14.55
CA PRO A 299 8.34 0.09 -16.01
C PRO A 299 9.59 0.68 -16.69
N LYS A 300 10.40 1.47 -15.97
CA LYS A 300 11.67 2.04 -16.48
C LYS A 300 12.88 1.19 -16.12
N GLY A 301 12.72 0.18 -15.27
CA GLY A 301 13.79 -0.69 -14.79
C GLY A 301 14.85 0.00 -13.93
N VAL A 302 14.48 1.09 -13.27
CA VAL A 302 15.39 1.82 -12.37
C VAL A 302 15.68 0.97 -11.14
N GLU A 303 16.98 0.73 -10.85
CA GLU A 303 17.36 0.03 -9.62
C GLU A 303 17.22 0.96 -8.41
N MET A 304 16.45 0.53 -7.43
CA MET A 304 16.16 1.25 -6.20
C MET A 304 16.41 0.36 -4.98
N ASN A 305 16.53 0.98 -3.80
CA ASN A 305 16.42 0.24 -2.55
C ASN A 305 14.94 0.21 -2.11
N ALA A 306 14.47 -0.96 -1.70
CA ALA A 306 13.06 -1.16 -1.37
C ALA A 306 12.86 -2.09 -0.17
N VAL A 307 11.71 -1.94 0.49
CA VAL A 307 11.16 -2.96 1.38
C VAL A 307 9.78 -3.34 0.84
N LEU A 308 9.56 -4.64 0.64
CA LEU A 308 8.28 -5.21 0.22
C LEU A 308 7.70 -6.02 1.38
N LEU A 309 6.55 -5.62 1.90
CA LEU A 309 5.83 -6.35 2.94
C LEU A 309 5.04 -7.51 2.34
N ALA A 310 4.84 -8.55 3.14
CA ALA A 310 4.04 -9.69 2.73
C ALA A 310 2.54 -9.42 2.89
N PRO A 311 1.73 -9.60 1.83
CA PRO A 311 0.28 -9.51 1.93
C PRO A 311 -0.33 -10.82 2.46
N VAL A 312 -1.59 -10.79 2.92
CA VAL A 312 -2.32 -11.95 3.45
C VAL A 312 -3.67 -12.11 2.74
N PRO A 313 -3.95 -13.23 2.05
CA PRO A 313 -5.26 -13.45 1.45
C PRO A 313 -6.29 -13.77 2.52
N VAL A 314 -7.39 -13.02 2.54
CA VAL A 314 -8.51 -13.22 3.46
C VAL A 314 -9.72 -13.68 2.66
N THR A 315 -10.24 -14.84 3.04
CA THR A 315 -11.43 -15.47 2.50
C THR A 315 -12.44 -15.72 3.62
N ARG A 316 -13.58 -16.31 3.28
CA ARG A 316 -14.60 -16.66 4.26
C ARG A 316 -14.12 -17.64 5.34
N ASP A 317 -13.09 -18.43 5.03
CA ASP A 317 -12.60 -19.50 5.90
C ASP A 317 -11.60 -19.00 6.96
N ASN A 318 -11.03 -17.79 6.79
CA ASN A 318 -9.99 -17.25 7.68
C ASN A 318 -10.21 -15.77 8.07
N LEU A 319 -11.47 -15.33 8.17
CA LEU A 319 -11.82 -13.97 8.64
C LEU A 319 -11.34 -13.68 10.08
N ASP A 320 -11.08 -14.70 10.88
CA ASP A 320 -10.48 -14.60 12.21
C ASP A 320 -9.10 -13.92 12.18
N VAL A 321 -8.32 -14.10 11.13
CA VAL A 321 -6.98 -13.50 10.98
C VAL A 321 -7.02 -11.97 11.14
N VAL A 322 -7.97 -11.29 10.51
CA VAL A 322 -8.10 -9.83 10.58
C VAL A 322 -8.80 -9.37 11.87
N ILE A 323 -9.67 -10.20 12.44
CA ILE A 323 -10.33 -9.92 13.71
C ILE A 323 -9.34 -10.06 14.87
N ASP A 324 -8.58 -11.15 14.92
CA ASP A 324 -7.58 -11.42 15.96
C ASP A 324 -6.42 -10.43 15.91
N ALA A 325 -6.07 -9.95 14.71
CA ALA A 325 -5.12 -8.85 14.53
C ALA A 325 -5.66 -7.49 15.02
N GLY A 326 -6.93 -7.38 15.40
CA GLY A 326 -7.57 -6.13 15.79
C GLY A 326 -7.68 -5.12 14.64
N TRP A 327 -7.70 -5.61 13.39
CA TRP A 327 -7.89 -4.78 12.21
C TRP A 327 -9.35 -4.34 12.08
N VAL A 328 -10.28 -5.24 12.31
CA VAL A 328 -11.71 -5.01 12.24
C VAL A 328 -12.43 -5.73 13.40
N SER A 329 -13.55 -5.19 13.86
CA SER A 329 -14.34 -5.89 14.88
C SER A 329 -15.19 -7.02 14.28
N LYS A 330 -15.42 -8.08 15.07
CA LYS A 330 -16.34 -9.17 14.70
C LYS A 330 -17.72 -8.64 14.33
N ASP A 331 -18.24 -7.65 15.03
CA ASP A 331 -19.58 -7.09 14.80
C ASP A 331 -19.69 -6.47 13.39
N VAL A 332 -18.62 -5.80 12.92
CA VAL A 332 -18.58 -5.22 11.58
C VAL A 332 -18.52 -6.33 10.53
N VAL A 333 -17.64 -7.32 10.69
CA VAL A 333 -17.51 -8.44 9.75
C VAL A 333 -18.82 -9.22 9.65
N CYS A 334 -19.48 -9.47 10.78
CA CYS A 334 -20.67 -10.33 10.85
C CYS A 334 -22.01 -9.62 10.64
N GLN A 335 -21.99 -8.34 10.31
CA GLN A 335 -23.21 -7.57 10.10
C GLN A 335 -24.07 -8.18 8.96
N GLY A 336 -25.30 -8.57 9.27
CA GLY A 336 -26.24 -9.18 8.30
C GLY A 336 -25.93 -10.64 7.93
N VAL A 337 -24.92 -11.25 8.51
CA VAL A 337 -24.56 -12.66 8.28
C VAL A 337 -25.54 -13.56 9.03
N ALA A 338 -26.11 -14.55 8.33
CA ALA A 338 -27.02 -15.50 8.95
C ALA A 338 -26.26 -16.40 9.97
N PRO A 339 -26.82 -16.68 11.16
CA PRO A 339 -26.19 -17.51 12.17
C PRO A 339 -25.75 -18.87 11.62
N GLY A 340 -24.52 -19.31 11.97
CA GLY A 340 -23.98 -20.62 11.58
C GLY A 340 -23.52 -20.74 10.13
N THR A 341 -23.55 -19.67 9.34
CA THR A 341 -23.08 -19.70 7.94
C THR A 341 -21.61 -19.37 7.78
N VAL A 342 -21.01 -18.67 8.77
CA VAL A 342 -19.58 -18.33 8.83
C VAL A 342 -19.07 -18.67 10.20
N ALA A 343 -17.97 -19.41 10.30
CA ALA A 343 -17.47 -19.93 11.59
C ALA A 343 -17.24 -18.83 12.63
N VAL A 344 -16.64 -17.71 12.26
CA VAL A 344 -16.35 -16.60 13.16
C VAL A 344 -17.59 -15.81 13.57
N CYS A 345 -18.72 -15.93 12.84
CA CYS A 345 -19.98 -15.22 13.11
C CYS A 345 -21.01 -16.04 13.89
N GLY A 346 -20.72 -17.32 14.16
CA GLY A 346 -21.61 -18.24 14.86
C GLY A 346 -21.63 -18.09 16.37
#